data_adf94803b03cc4ee1a502e669851f151
#
_entry.id   adf94803b03cc4ee1a502e669851f151
#
_cell.length_a   1.000
_cell.length_b   1.000
_cell.length_c   1.000
_cell.angle_alpha   90.00
_cell.angle_beta   90.00
_cell.angle_gamma   90.00
#
_symmetry.space_group_name_H-M   'P 1'
#
loop_
_entity.id
_entity.type
_entity.pdbx_description
1 polymer ?
#
loop_
_entity_poly.entity_id
_entity_poly.type
_entity_poly.pdbx_seq_one_letter_code
_entity_poly.pdbx_strand_id
1 'polypeptide(L)'
;MTLEETLKQIKPLNEEKMKTARMRWDSIAKPLHSLGKMEDLITQIVGITGEEKVDLGKKALVAMCADNGVVEEGVTQTGQEVTAIVADNFVKETTTACVMCHQCGVDVKPVDVGMVRDTTARTDLKVMYGTHNMTKGPAMAREEAIKGIEAGIAMAEELKAQGYRLFATGEMGIGNTTTSSAVASVLLGQPVETMTGRGAGLSSDGLTRKIQAIKKAIDLNKPDAKDSIDVLAKVGGLDIAGMAGVYLGGAALQIPVLIDGFISGVAALVAARLCPEAADYMIASHVSKEPAAHLVLDELGKEAVLHADMCLGEGTGSIALCPFLDMGATLYNTLSTFDDIHVDQYEELN
;
A
#
# COMPACT_ATOMS: atom_id res chain seq x y z
N MET A 1 -12.70 10.49 10.49
CA MET A 1 -12.30 11.77 9.85
C MET A 1 -12.76 11.78 8.39
N THR A 2 -13.16 12.93 7.88
CA THR A 2 -13.31 13.14 6.43
C THR A 2 -11.93 13.20 5.76
N LEU A 3 -11.90 13.08 4.43
CA LEU A 3 -10.65 13.24 3.66
C LEU A 3 -9.98 14.60 3.95
N GLU A 4 -10.75 15.69 3.94
CA GLU A 4 -10.22 17.03 4.18
C GLU A 4 -9.64 17.22 5.60
N GLU A 5 -10.29 16.67 6.62
CA GLU A 5 -9.79 16.68 8.00
C GLU A 5 -8.49 15.88 8.12
N THR A 6 -8.42 14.73 7.44
CA THR A 6 -7.24 13.85 7.44
C THR A 6 -6.03 14.55 6.82
N LEU A 7 -6.19 15.16 5.64
CA LEU A 7 -5.11 15.87 4.97
C LEU A 7 -4.53 17.01 5.82
N LYS A 8 -5.37 17.71 6.60
CA LYS A 8 -4.92 18.78 7.51
C LYS A 8 -4.14 18.28 8.74
N GLN A 9 -4.25 16.98 9.08
CA GLN A 9 -3.56 16.41 10.24
C GLN A 9 -2.19 15.81 9.90
N ILE A 10 -1.91 15.53 8.62
CA ILE A 10 -0.63 15.00 8.18
C ILE A 10 0.46 16.06 8.38
N LYS A 11 1.56 15.67 8.98
CA LYS A 11 2.70 16.53 9.30
C LYS A 11 3.99 15.92 8.75
N PRO A 12 5.03 16.74 8.53
CA PRO A 12 6.37 16.19 8.28
C PRO A 12 6.83 15.26 9.42
N LEU A 13 7.72 14.33 9.12
CA LEU A 13 8.33 13.47 10.12
C LEU A 13 9.10 14.27 11.17
N ASN A 14 9.28 13.70 12.35
CA ASN A 14 10.05 14.29 13.42
C ASN A 14 11.56 14.12 13.17
N GLU A 15 12.17 15.10 12.49
CA GLU A 15 13.59 15.07 12.13
C GLU A 15 14.53 15.03 13.35
N GLU A 16 14.15 15.66 14.46
CA GLU A 16 14.93 15.62 15.70
C GLU A 16 15.00 14.21 16.27
N LYS A 17 13.87 13.48 16.27
CA LYS A 17 13.83 12.09 16.67
C LYS A 17 14.58 11.19 15.70
N MET A 18 14.51 11.44 14.40
CA MET A 18 15.30 10.72 13.41
C MET A 18 16.80 10.92 13.64
N LYS A 19 17.24 12.14 13.94
CA LYS A 19 18.63 12.41 14.31
C LYS A 19 19.04 11.64 15.57
N THR A 20 18.20 11.64 16.60
CA THR A 20 18.45 10.86 17.82
C THR A 20 18.56 9.36 17.51
N ALA A 21 17.71 8.85 16.62
CA ALA A 21 17.75 7.45 16.22
C ALA A 21 19.06 7.09 15.48
N ARG A 22 19.55 7.95 14.57
CA ARG A 22 20.86 7.77 13.92
C ARG A 22 21.98 7.74 14.94
N MET A 23 22.02 8.70 15.86
CA MET A 23 23.01 8.72 16.94
C MET A 23 22.94 7.45 17.81
N ARG A 24 21.76 6.92 18.06
CA ARG A 24 21.59 5.63 18.76
C ARG A 24 22.19 4.48 17.96
N TRP A 25 21.93 4.39 16.64
CA TRP A 25 22.55 3.38 15.76
C TRP A 25 24.07 3.46 15.75
N ASP A 26 24.63 4.66 15.71
CA ASP A 26 26.08 4.88 15.69
C ASP A 26 26.73 4.52 17.03
N SER A 27 25.99 4.66 18.14
CA SER A 27 26.47 4.27 19.47
C SER A 27 26.46 2.75 19.73
N ILE A 28 25.69 1.97 18.98
CA ILE A 28 25.63 0.51 19.09
C ILE A 28 26.98 -0.10 18.69
N ALA A 29 27.47 -1.07 19.49
CA ALA A 29 28.76 -1.73 19.28
C ALA A 29 28.76 -2.65 18.04
N LYS A 30 28.78 -2.03 16.86
CA LYS A 30 28.83 -2.65 15.52
C LYS A 30 29.53 -1.72 14.55
N PRO A 31 30.01 -2.20 13.39
CA PRO A 31 30.49 -1.30 12.34
C PRO A 31 29.40 -0.29 11.93
N LEU A 32 29.79 0.97 11.69
CA LEU A 32 28.87 2.01 11.28
C LEU A 32 28.11 1.60 10.00
N HIS A 33 26.82 1.89 9.96
CA HIS A 33 25.91 1.63 8.81
C HIS A 33 25.86 0.18 8.31
N SER A 34 26.36 -0.78 9.11
CA SER A 34 26.54 -2.19 8.69
C SER A 34 25.21 -2.97 8.48
N LEU A 35 24.09 -2.46 8.97
CA LEU A 35 22.76 -3.05 8.73
C LEU A 35 21.98 -2.36 7.59
N GLY A 36 22.57 -1.32 6.97
CA GLY A 36 22.05 -0.66 5.76
C GLY A 36 20.58 -0.24 5.91
N LYS A 37 19.71 -0.62 4.96
CA LYS A 37 18.30 -0.25 4.94
C LYS A 37 17.54 -0.56 6.24
N MET A 38 17.98 -1.53 7.03
CA MET A 38 17.33 -1.81 8.33
C MET A 38 17.46 -0.62 9.28
N GLU A 39 18.63 0.03 9.30
CA GLU A 39 18.87 1.22 10.13
C GLU A 39 18.02 2.41 9.63
N ASP A 40 17.93 2.58 8.31
CA ASP A 40 17.14 3.66 7.70
C ASP A 40 15.66 3.51 7.99
N LEU A 41 15.11 2.30 7.85
CA LEU A 41 13.69 2.02 8.09
C LEU A 41 13.31 2.20 9.56
N ILE A 42 14.14 1.73 10.48
CA ILE A 42 13.89 1.93 11.91
C ILE A 42 14.00 3.40 12.28
N THR A 43 14.94 4.13 11.69
CA THR A 43 15.07 5.59 11.84
C THR A 43 13.82 6.31 11.32
N GLN A 44 13.30 5.90 10.16
CA GLN A 44 12.05 6.43 9.61
C GLN A 44 10.88 6.15 10.56
N ILE A 45 10.76 4.96 11.11
CA ILE A 45 9.70 4.60 12.06
C ILE A 45 9.77 5.46 13.33
N VAL A 46 10.98 5.75 13.84
CA VAL A 46 11.16 6.69 14.96
C VAL A 46 10.68 8.10 14.56
N GLY A 47 10.97 8.54 13.35
CA GLY A 47 10.48 9.82 12.81
C GLY A 47 8.96 9.88 12.69
N ILE A 48 8.34 8.79 12.27
CA ILE A 48 6.87 8.63 12.14
C ILE A 48 6.19 8.69 13.51
N THR A 49 6.64 7.86 14.44
CA THR A 49 5.98 7.68 15.75
C THR A 49 6.35 8.76 16.75
N GLY A 50 7.52 9.39 16.60
CA GLY A 50 8.11 10.30 17.58
C GLY A 50 8.62 9.60 18.84
N GLU A 51 8.56 8.27 18.90
CA GLU A 51 8.96 7.45 20.05
C GLU A 51 10.42 7.00 19.92
N GLU A 52 11.20 7.14 21.00
CA GLU A 52 12.61 6.71 21.01
C GLU A 52 12.77 5.20 21.04
N LYS A 53 11.83 4.50 21.68
CA LYS A 53 11.78 3.05 21.69
C LYS A 53 10.86 2.57 20.57
N VAL A 54 11.39 1.77 19.66
CA VAL A 54 10.59 1.23 18.55
C VAL A 54 9.75 0.05 19.03
N ASP A 55 8.44 0.25 19.03
CA ASP A 55 7.46 -0.79 19.31
C ASP A 55 6.51 -0.91 18.13
N LEU A 56 6.62 -1.99 17.37
CA LEU A 56 5.74 -2.30 16.25
C LEU A 56 4.43 -2.97 16.69
N GLY A 57 4.33 -3.39 17.95
CA GLY A 57 3.14 -3.87 18.63
C GLY A 57 2.26 -4.79 17.81
N LYS A 58 0.96 -4.54 17.87
CA LYS A 58 -0.02 -5.19 16.99
C LYS A 58 0.12 -4.67 15.56
N LYS A 59 0.10 -5.60 14.60
CA LYS A 59 0.18 -5.31 13.17
C LYS A 59 -1.09 -5.76 12.48
N ALA A 60 -1.57 -4.99 11.51
CA ALA A 60 -2.75 -5.35 10.73
C ALA A 60 -2.48 -5.30 9.23
N LEU A 61 -2.90 -6.34 8.51
CA LEU A 61 -3.09 -6.31 7.07
C LEU A 61 -4.52 -5.87 6.78
N VAL A 62 -4.69 -4.71 6.17
CA VAL A 62 -6.00 -4.22 5.70
C VAL A 62 -6.16 -4.63 4.24
N ALA A 63 -7.02 -5.60 3.98
CA ALA A 63 -7.30 -6.11 2.64
C ALA A 63 -8.58 -5.46 2.10
N MET A 64 -8.42 -4.48 1.18
CA MET A 64 -9.54 -3.80 0.53
C MET A 64 -10.08 -4.63 -0.62
N CYS A 65 -11.35 -5.05 -0.52
CA CYS A 65 -12.00 -5.93 -1.49
C CYS A 65 -13.02 -5.14 -2.31
N ALA A 66 -12.85 -5.16 -3.65
CA ALA A 66 -13.79 -4.49 -4.56
C ALA A 66 -13.77 -5.12 -5.94
N ASP A 67 -14.90 -5.10 -6.64
CA ASP A 67 -15.04 -5.53 -8.02
C ASP A 67 -14.86 -4.36 -8.99
N ASN A 68 -14.16 -4.64 -10.08
CA ASN A 68 -13.84 -3.68 -11.13
C ASN A 68 -14.65 -4.00 -12.40
N GLY A 69 -15.56 -3.11 -12.81
CA GLY A 69 -16.47 -3.32 -13.94
C GLY A 69 -15.78 -3.51 -15.30
N VAL A 70 -14.50 -3.12 -15.41
CA VAL A 70 -13.70 -3.35 -16.62
C VAL A 70 -13.48 -4.83 -16.95
N VAL A 71 -13.77 -5.75 -16.03
CA VAL A 71 -13.74 -7.20 -16.27
C VAL A 71 -14.63 -7.61 -17.45
N GLU A 72 -15.71 -6.88 -17.72
CA GLU A 72 -16.58 -7.09 -18.89
C GLU A 72 -15.82 -7.06 -20.23
N GLU A 73 -14.67 -6.40 -20.30
CA GLU A 73 -13.85 -6.31 -21.52
C GLU A 73 -12.94 -7.54 -21.74
N GLY A 74 -13.06 -8.59 -20.92
CA GLY A 74 -12.26 -9.81 -21.04
C GLY A 74 -10.77 -9.59 -20.76
N VAL A 75 -10.46 -8.75 -19.78
CA VAL A 75 -9.09 -8.35 -19.37
C VAL A 75 -8.54 -9.21 -18.23
N THR A 76 -9.25 -10.26 -17.85
CA THR A 76 -8.90 -11.19 -16.77
C THR A 76 -9.12 -12.64 -17.21
N GLN A 77 -8.51 -13.60 -16.49
CA GLN A 77 -8.75 -15.03 -16.75
C GLN A 77 -10.03 -15.55 -16.05
N THR A 78 -10.43 -14.89 -14.97
CA THR A 78 -11.59 -15.28 -14.14
C THR A 78 -12.61 -14.16 -14.12
N GLY A 79 -13.83 -14.46 -13.74
CA GLY A 79 -14.89 -13.47 -13.53
C GLY A 79 -14.84 -12.84 -12.15
N GLN A 80 -15.70 -11.85 -11.91
CA GLN A 80 -15.81 -11.09 -10.65
C GLN A 80 -16.19 -11.96 -9.44
N GLU A 81 -16.85 -13.13 -9.68
CA GLU A 81 -17.21 -14.05 -8.59
C GLU A 81 -16.04 -14.48 -7.71
N VAL A 82 -14.82 -14.48 -8.26
CA VAL A 82 -13.60 -14.86 -7.53
C VAL A 82 -13.25 -13.85 -6.45
N THR A 83 -13.54 -12.57 -6.64
CA THR A 83 -13.31 -11.53 -5.63
C THR A 83 -14.03 -11.88 -4.31
N ALA A 84 -15.33 -12.16 -4.40
CA ALA A 84 -16.13 -12.51 -3.22
C ALA A 84 -15.70 -13.83 -2.57
N ILE A 85 -15.32 -14.84 -3.38
CA ILE A 85 -14.81 -16.13 -2.87
C ILE A 85 -13.53 -15.93 -2.07
N VAL A 86 -12.59 -15.14 -2.57
CA VAL A 86 -11.33 -14.88 -1.87
C VAL A 86 -11.56 -13.99 -0.65
N ALA A 87 -12.49 -13.02 -0.71
CA ALA A 87 -12.86 -12.21 0.45
C ALA A 87 -13.42 -13.08 1.59
N ASP A 88 -14.27 -14.05 1.30
CA ASP A 88 -14.74 -15.03 2.28
C ASP A 88 -13.62 -15.94 2.80
N ASN A 89 -12.62 -16.24 1.97
CA ASN A 89 -11.44 -17.01 2.39
C ASN A 89 -10.50 -16.18 3.29
N PHE A 90 -10.43 -14.87 3.14
CA PHE A 90 -9.76 -13.98 4.11
C PHE A 90 -10.43 -14.08 5.49
N VAL A 91 -11.76 -14.05 5.54
CA VAL A 91 -12.50 -14.19 6.81
C VAL A 91 -12.28 -15.57 7.45
N LYS A 92 -12.14 -16.62 6.62
CA LYS A 92 -11.82 -17.99 7.07
C LYS A 92 -10.34 -18.22 7.35
N GLU A 93 -9.50 -17.18 7.14
CA GLU A 93 -8.05 -17.24 7.33
C GLU A 93 -7.33 -18.33 6.49
N THR A 94 -7.80 -18.57 5.26
CA THR A 94 -7.31 -19.65 4.39
C THR A 94 -6.56 -19.16 3.15
N THR A 95 -6.43 -17.84 2.93
CA THR A 95 -5.66 -17.30 1.80
C THR A 95 -4.15 -17.40 2.06
N THR A 96 -3.35 -17.24 1.00
CA THR A 96 -1.88 -17.20 1.12
C THR A 96 -1.43 -16.11 2.08
N ALA A 97 -2.00 -14.90 1.96
CA ALA A 97 -1.70 -13.80 2.87
C ALA A 97 -2.05 -14.14 4.32
N CYS A 98 -3.18 -14.80 4.58
CA CYS A 98 -3.56 -15.21 5.94
C CYS A 98 -2.55 -16.17 6.58
N VAL A 99 -2.08 -17.17 5.82
CA VAL A 99 -1.06 -18.10 6.31
C VAL A 99 0.24 -17.37 6.65
N MET A 100 0.67 -16.43 5.79
CA MET A 100 1.85 -15.60 6.05
C MET A 100 1.64 -14.67 7.25
N CYS A 101 0.47 -14.05 7.37
CA CYS A 101 0.10 -13.20 8.50
C CYS A 101 0.17 -13.96 9.83
N HIS A 102 -0.37 -15.18 9.87
CA HIS A 102 -0.32 -16.05 11.04
C HIS A 102 1.12 -16.30 11.49
N GLN A 103 2.02 -16.60 10.54
CA GLN A 103 3.44 -16.82 10.81
C GLN A 103 4.15 -15.56 11.35
N CYS A 104 3.71 -14.38 10.96
CA CYS A 104 4.34 -13.10 11.31
C CYS A 104 3.62 -12.34 12.44
N GLY A 105 2.59 -12.92 13.05
CA GLY A 105 1.81 -12.25 14.11
C GLY A 105 1.09 -10.98 13.62
N VAL A 106 0.52 -11.03 12.42
CA VAL A 106 -0.23 -9.95 11.79
C VAL A 106 -1.70 -10.34 11.70
N ASP A 107 -2.61 -9.49 12.14
CA ASP A 107 -4.05 -9.71 12.02
C ASP A 107 -4.54 -9.31 10.63
N VAL A 108 -5.41 -10.11 10.03
CA VAL A 108 -6.02 -9.80 8.72
C VAL A 108 -7.37 -9.12 8.91
N LYS A 109 -7.59 -8.03 8.19
CA LYS A 109 -8.82 -7.21 8.22
C LYS A 109 -9.38 -7.06 6.81
N PRO A 110 -10.18 -8.02 6.31
CA PRO A 110 -10.82 -7.91 5.02
C PRO A 110 -12.01 -6.95 5.08
N VAL A 111 -12.06 -6.00 4.14
CA VAL A 111 -13.07 -4.96 4.08
C VAL A 111 -13.70 -4.95 2.69
N ASP A 112 -15.01 -5.17 2.62
CA ASP A 112 -15.78 -4.97 1.40
C ASP A 112 -16.06 -3.48 1.20
N VAL A 113 -15.33 -2.88 0.28
CA VAL A 113 -15.54 -1.48 -0.09
C VAL A 113 -16.33 -1.34 -1.40
N GLY A 114 -16.55 -2.45 -2.12
CA GLY A 114 -17.27 -2.38 -3.39
C GLY A 114 -17.36 -3.71 -4.15
N MET A 115 -17.66 -4.81 -3.51
CA MET A 115 -17.93 -6.07 -4.21
C MET A 115 -19.37 -6.14 -4.74
N VAL A 116 -19.57 -6.78 -5.90
CA VAL A 116 -20.89 -6.99 -6.52
C VAL A 116 -21.76 -7.94 -5.69
N ARG A 117 -21.13 -8.88 -4.99
CA ARG A 117 -21.82 -9.87 -4.13
C ARG A 117 -21.60 -9.53 -2.67
N ASP A 118 -22.61 -9.81 -1.85
CA ASP A 118 -22.46 -9.77 -0.40
C ASP A 118 -21.61 -10.96 0.06
N THR A 119 -20.77 -10.72 1.07
CA THR A 119 -19.84 -11.69 1.64
C THR A 119 -19.89 -11.62 3.17
N THR A 120 -19.09 -12.46 3.82
CA THR A 120 -18.90 -12.41 5.27
C THR A 120 -17.81 -11.40 5.71
N ALA A 121 -17.10 -10.77 4.76
CA ALA A 121 -16.20 -9.67 5.05
C ALA A 121 -16.96 -8.46 5.60
N ARG A 122 -16.24 -7.53 6.22
CA ARG A 122 -16.82 -6.31 6.76
C ARG A 122 -17.47 -5.47 5.66
N THR A 123 -18.76 -5.15 5.77
CA THR A 123 -19.58 -4.50 4.72
C THR A 123 -20.10 -3.11 5.08
N ASP A 124 -19.95 -2.66 6.33
CA ASP A 124 -20.46 -1.35 6.78
C ASP A 124 -19.73 -0.16 6.12
N LEU A 125 -18.60 -0.41 5.47
CA LEU A 125 -17.83 0.56 4.69
C LEU A 125 -18.02 0.42 3.17
N LYS A 126 -18.95 -0.43 2.72
CA LYS A 126 -19.23 -0.63 1.30
C LYS A 126 -19.80 0.63 0.66
N VAL A 127 -19.16 1.10 -0.41
CA VAL A 127 -19.54 2.31 -1.13
C VAL A 127 -20.57 2.02 -2.23
N MET A 128 -20.31 0.98 -3.01
CA MET A 128 -21.21 0.55 -4.11
C MET A 128 -21.01 -0.93 -4.41
N TYR A 129 -21.87 -1.51 -5.27
CA TYR A 129 -21.80 -2.90 -5.70
C TYR A 129 -20.97 -3.06 -6.99
N GLY A 130 -19.65 -2.92 -6.87
CA GLY A 130 -18.71 -2.91 -7.98
C GLY A 130 -18.67 -1.58 -8.72
N THR A 131 -17.52 -1.24 -9.31
CA THR A 131 -17.42 -0.05 -10.18
C THR A 131 -18.10 -0.31 -11.53
N HIS A 132 -18.44 0.77 -12.22
CA HIS A 132 -18.88 0.67 -13.63
C HIS A 132 -17.69 0.33 -14.55
N ASN A 133 -18.00 -0.13 -15.75
CA ASN A 133 -17.00 -0.36 -16.76
C ASN A 133 -16.46 0.96 -17.32
N MET A 134 -15.20 1.27 -16.98
CA MET A 134 -14.53 2.53 -17.35
C MET A 134 -14.42 2.73 -18.88
N THR A 135 -14.63 1.69 -19.69
CA THR A 135 -14.63 1.84 -21.16
C THR A 135 -15.96 2.33 -21.71
N LYS A 136 -16.99 2.47 -20.87
CA LYS A 136 -18.34 2.93 -21.22
C LYS A 136 -18.69 4.29 -20.57
N GLY A 137 -17.91 4.75 -19.61
CA GLY A 137 -18.07 5.98 -18.85
C GLY A 137 -17.14 5.96 -17.64
N PRO A 138 -17.24 6.90 -16.70
CA PRO A 138 -16.46 6.88 -15.47
C PRO A 138 -16.69 5.60 -14.66
N ALA A 139 -15.64 5.09 -14.01
CA ALA A 139 -15.71 3.90 -13.17
C ALA A 139 -16.64 4.12 -11.95
N MET A 140 -16.66 5.33 -11.41
CA MET A 140 -17.51 5.74 -10.28
C MET A 140 -17.68 7.27 -10.28
N ALA A 141 -18.60 7.78 -9.48
CA ALA A 141 -18.73 9.21 -9.23
C ALA A 141 -17.57 9.71 -8.35
N ARG A 142 -17.25 11.00 -8.42
CA ARG A 142 -16.20 11.62 -7.60
C ARG A 142 -16.44 11.41 -6.10
N GLU A 143 -17.70 11.55 -5.69
CA GLU A 143 -18.14 11.37 -4.30
C GLU A 143 -17.97 9.92 -3.83
N GLU A 144 -18.12 8.94 -4.74
CA GLU A 144 -17.88 7.52 -4.44
C GLU A 144 -16.38 7.25 -4.28
N ALA A 145 -15.53 7.84 -5.11
CA ALA A 145 -14.07 7.75 -4.94
C ALA A 145 -13.62 8.34 -3.59
N ILE A 146 -14.16 9.50 -3.19
CA ILE A 146 -13.90 10.10 -1.88
C ILE A 146 -14.37 9.18 -0.75
N LYS A 147 -15.57 8.62 -0.82
CA LYS A 147 -16.08 7.67 0.18
C LYS A 147 -15.20 6.41 0.27
N GLY A 148 -14.68 5.93 -0.86
CA GLY A 148 -13.71 4.82 -0.87
C GLY A 148 -12.44 5.16 -0.09
N ILE A 149 -11.89 6.37 -0.28
CA ILE A 149 -10.75 6.87 0.50
C ILE A 149 -11.12 6.98 1.99
N GLU A 150 -12.28 7.57 2.30
CA GLU A 150 -12.75 7.72 3.69
C GLU A 150 -13.00 6.38 4.38
N ALA A 151 -13.38 5.32 3.65
CA ALA A 151 -13.46 3.96 4.18
C ALA A 151 -12.09 3.46 4.69
N GLY A 152 -11.03 3.70 3.92
CA GLY A 152 -9.65 3.39 4.35
C GLY A 152 -9.18 4.20 5.55
N ILE A 153 -9.53 5.50 5.59
CA ILE A 153 -9.25 6.37 6.74
C ILE A 153 -9.96 5.84 8.01
N ALA A 154 -11.23 5.48 7.89
CA ALA A 154 -12.01 4.93 9.01
C ALA A 154 -11.39 3.63 9.55
N MET A 155 -10.90 2.75 8.67
CA MET A 155 -10.16 1.56 9.08
C MET A 155 -8.89 1.90 9.87
N ALA A 156 -8.12 2.88 9.41
CA ALA A 156 -6.90 3.31 10.11
C ALA A 156 -7.22 3.88 11.51
N GLU A 157 -8.28 4.69 11.64
CA GLU A 157 -8.74 5.23 12.93
C GLU A 157 -9.14 4.12 13.90
N GLU A 158 -9.94 3.17 13.42
CA GLU A 158 -10.40 2.05 14.25
C GLU A 158 -9.24 1.18 14.72
N LEU A 159 -8.32 0.82 13.83
CA LEU A 159 -7.16 0.02 14.16
C LEU A 159 -6.23 0.74 15.14
N LYS A 160 -6.01 2.05 14.97
CA LYS A 160 -5.27 2.86 15.95
C LYS A 160 -5.92 2.80 17.32
N ALA A 161 -7.24 2.96 17.41
CA ALA A 161 -7.97 2.90 18.67
C ALA A 161 -7.89 1.50 19.34
N GLN A 162 -7.72 0.43 18.52
CA GLN A 162 -7.53 -0.94 19.00
C GLN A 162 -6.05 -1.25 19.38
N GLY A 163 -5.15 -0.28 19.25
CA GLY A 163 -3.74 -0.38 19.64
C GLY A 163 -2.83 -0.98 18.57
N TYR A 164 -3.24 -1.01 17.30
CA TYR A 164 -2.35 -1.38 16.20
C TYR A 164 -1.34 -0.28 15.92
N ARG A 165 -0.11 -0.67 15.61
CA ARG A 165 1.05 0.23 15.48
C ARG A 165 1.77 0.13 14.14
N LEU A 166 1.41 -0.83 13.29
CA LEU A 166 1.89 -0.99 11.93
C LEU A 166 0.74 -1.46 11.06
N PHE A 167 0.53 -0.79 9.92
CA PHE A 167 -0.44 -1.22 8.93
C PHE A 167 0.29 -1.77 7.70
N ALA A 168 -0.26 -2.82 7.14
CA ALA A 168 0.07 -3.33 5.82
C ALA A 168 -1.16 -3.19 4.93
N THR A 169 -0.97 -2.79 3.68
CA THR A 169 -2.05 -2.77 2.70
C THR A 169 -2.06 -4.06 1.89
N GLY A 170 -3.25 -4.54 1.64
CA GLY A 170 -3.54 -5.63 0.72
C GLY A 170 -4.83 -5.34 -0.04
N GLU A 171 -5.12 -6.14 -1.02
CA GLU A 171 -6.29 -5.97 -1.86
C GLU A 171 -6.82 -7.31 -2.37
N MET A 172 -8.08 -7.30 -2.77
CA MET A 172 -8.67 -8.34 -3.59
C MET A 172 -9.68 -7.71 -4.54
N GLY A 173 -9.40 -7.78 -5.83
CA GLY A 173 -10.28 -7.19 -6.84
C GLY A 173 -9.95 -7.70 -8.23
N ILE A 174 -10.74 -8.64 -8.74
CA ILE A 174 -10.51 -9.11 -10.11
C ILE A 174 -10.63 -7.93 -11.08
N GLY A 175 -9.58 -7.74 -11.90
CA GLY A 175 -9.47 -6.61 -12.82
C GLY A 175 -8.67 -5.41 -12.30
N ASN A 176 -8.28 -5.38 -11.03
CA ASN A 176 -7.60 -4.23 -10.43
C ASN A 176 -6.20 -3.93 -10.99
N THR A 177 -5.49 -4.91 -11.55
CA THR A 177 -4.25 -4.62 -12.31
C THR A 177 -4.52 -3.79 -13.57
N THR A 178 -5.75 -3.86 -14.12
CA THR A 178 -6.16 -3.03 -15.28
C THR A 178 -6.42 -1.59 -14.84
N THR A 179 -7.20 -1.39 -13.79
CA THR A 179 -7.47 -0.06 -13.24
C THR A 179 -6.20 0.57 -12.66
N SER A 180 -5.33 -0.21 -12.00
CA SER A 180 -4.02 0.28 -11.55
C SER A 180 -3.12 0.74 -12.70
N SER A 181 -3.05 -0.02 -13.80
CA SER A 181 -2.29 0.40 -14.98
C SER A 181 -2.87 1.67 -15.61
N ALA A 182 -4.20 1.84 -15.61
CA ALA A 182 -4.84 3.06 -16.11
C ALA A 182 -4.51 4.27 -15.23
N VAL A 183 -4.68 4.16 -13.92
CA VAL A 183 -4.36 5.21 -12.94
C VAL A 183 -2.88 5.60 -13.02
N ALA A 184 -1.98 4.61 -13.01
CA ALA A 184 -0.54 4.85 -13.08
C ALA A 184 -0.13 5.50 -14.42
N SER A 185 -0.69 5.07 -15.56
CA SER A 185 -0.43 5.67 -16.86
C SER A 185 -0.75 7.16 -16.88
N VAL A 186 -1.89 7.55 -16.29
CA VAL A 186 -2.34 8.95 -16.24
C VAL A 186 -1.49 9.76 -15.27
N LEU A 187 -1.31 9.29 -14.04
CA LEU A 187 -0.61 10.03 -12.99
C LEU A 187 0.89 10.22 -13.29
N LEU A 188 1.51 9.26 -13.98
CA LEU A 188 2.92 9.31 -14.35
C LEU A 188 3.15 9.85 -15.77
N GLY A 189 2.09 10.07 -16.55
CA GLY A 189 2.19 10.50 -17.94
C GLY A 189 2.93 9.49 -18.84
N GLN A 190 2.84 8.20 -18.51
CA GLN A 190 3.56 7.12 -19.21
C GLN A 190 2.65 6.38 -20.19
N PRO A 191 3.21 5.85 -21.30
CA PRO A 191 2.45 5.05 -22.24
C PRO A 191 1.78 3.84 -21.57
N VAL A 192 0.52 3.57 -21.93
CA VAL A 192 -0.25 2.44 -21.37
C VAL A 192 0.48 1.12 -21.54
N GLU A 193 1.16 0.91 -22.67
CA GLU A 193 1.94 -0.29 -22.95
C GLU A 193 3.06 -0.54 -21.94
N THR A 194 3.72 0.51 -21.51
CA THR A 194 4.79 0.45 -20.49
C THR A 194 4.22 0.11 -19.12
N MET A 195 3.03 0.63 -18.81
CA MET A 195 2.42 0.51 -17.50
C MET A 195 1.56 -0.74 -17.32
N THR A 196 1.41 -1.57 -18.37
CA THR A 196 0.45 -2.69 -18.36
C THR A 196 1.16 -4.03 -18.42
N GLY A 197 1.01 -4.82 -17.36
CA GLY A 197 1.46 -6.19 -17.27
C GLY A 197 0.34 -7.21 -17.51
N ARG A 198 0.73 -8.50 -17.44
CA ARG A 198 -0.19 -9.63 -17.63
C ARG A 198 -1.10 -9.91 -16.43
N GLY A 199 -0.86 -9.24 -15.31
CA GLY A 199 -1.57 -9.55 -14.05
C GLY A 199 -1.45 -11.04 -13.71
N ALA A 200 -2.58 -11.68 -13.39
CA ALA A 200 -2.63 -13.11 -13.05
C ALA A 200 -2.39 -14.06 -14.23
N GLY A 201 -1.62 -13.65 -15.24
CA GLY A 201 -1.14 -14.55 -16.33
C GLY A 201 -1.95 -14.51 -17.62
N LEU A 202 -2.41 -13.34 -18.06
CA LEU A 202 -3.07 -13.18 -19.36
C LEU A 202 -2.22 -13.68 -20.53
N SER A 203 -2.90 -14.25 -21.55
CA SER A 203 -2.31 -14.52 -22.87
C SER A 203 -1.86 -13.22 -23.56
N SER A 204 -1.11 -13.33 -24.66
CA SER A 204 -0.72 -12.15 -25.44
C SER A 204 -1.91 -11.41 -26.04
N ASP A 205 -2.94 -12.12 -26.49
CA ASP A 205 -4.19 -11.51 -26.95
C ASP A 205 -4.96 -10.84 -25.81
N GLY A 206 -4.96 -11.45 -24.61
CA GLY A 206 -5.55 -10.87 -23.42
C GLY A 206 -4.84 -9.57 -22.98
N LEU A 207 -3.51 -9.55 -23.05
CA LEU A 207 -2.74 -8.33 -22.78
C LEU A 207 -3.05 -7.23 -23.80
N THR A 208 -3.17 -7.58 -25.07
CA THR A 208 -3.54 -6.61 -26.12
C THR A 208 -4.93 -6.02 -25.86
N ARG A 209 -5.92 -6.86 -25.51
CA ARG A 209 -7.26 -6.36 -25.12
C ARG A 209 -7.21 -5.46 -23.90
N LYS A 210 -6.43 -5.82 -22.90
CA LYS A 210 -6.25 -5.03 -21.67
C LYS A 210 -5.70 -3.64 -21.99
N ILE A 211 -4.64 -3.54 -22.79
CA ILE A 211 -4.06 -2.28 -23.25
C ILE A 211 -5.09 -1.44 -24.02
N GLN A 212 -5.85 -2.07 -24.94
CA GLN A 212 -6.89 -1.38 -25.71
C GLN A 212 -8.02 -0.86 -24.81
N ALA A 213 -8.47 -1.65 -23.83
CA ALA A 213 -9.49 -1.24 -22.87
C ALA A 213 -9.04 -0.02 -22.06
N ILE A 214 -7.79 -0.03 -21.56
CA ILE A 214 -7.22 1.10 -20.81
C ILE A 214 -7.16 2.36 -21.68
N LYS A 215 -6.63 2.27 -22.92
CA LYS A 215 -6.57 3.41 -23.85
C LYS A 215 -7.95 3.99 -24.13
N LYS A 216 -8.91 3.12 -24.46
CA LYS A 216 -10.31 3.52 -24.67
C LYS A 216 -10.90 4.25 -23.46
N ALA A 217 -10.63 3.74 -22.26
CA ALA A 217 -11.13 4.35 -21.02
C ALA A 217 -10.52 5.75 -20.78
N ILE A 218 -9.21 5.92 -20.98
CA ILE A 218 -8.53 7.20 -20.85
C ILE A 218 -9.02 8.19 -21.89
N ASP A 219 -9.14 7.76 -23.15
CA ASP A 219 -9.61 8.63 -24.26
C ASP A 219 -11.07 9.07 -24.06
N LEU A 220 -11.92 8.18 -23.56
CA LEU A 220 -13.34 8.48 -23.32
C LEU A 220 -13.53 9.43 -22.14
N ASN A 221 -12.91 9.14 -21.00
CA ASN A 221 -13.17 9.82 -19.75
C ASN A 221 -12.27 11.04 -19.52
N LYS A 222 -11.15 11.15 -20.23
CA LYS A 222 -10.20 12.27 -20.15
C LYS A 222 -9.86 12.65 -18.70
N PRO A 223 -9.28 11.73 -17.90
CA PRO A 223 -8.93 12.02 -16.52
C PRO A 223 -7.88 13.13 -16.45
N ASP A 224 -8.06 14.05 -15.49
CA ASP A 224 -7.08 15.12 -15.23
C ASP A 224 -5.94 14.59 -14.37
N ALA A 225 -4.74 14.45 -14.94
CA ALA A 225 -3.55 13.99 -14.26
C ALA A 225 -3.14 14.82 -13.02
N LYS A 226 -3.67 16.03 -12.88
CA LYS A 226 -3.41 16.91 -11.73
C LYS A 226 -4.42 16.71 -10.59
N ASP A 227 -5.48 15.97 -10.81
CA ASP A 227 -6.52 15.67 -9.84
C ASP A 227 -6.64 14.15 -9.66
N SER A 228 -5.94 13.61 -8.67
CA SER A 228 -5.90 12.16 -8.44
C SER A 228 -7.27 11.57 -8.06
N ILE A 229 -8.20 12.37 -7.51
CA ILE A 229 -9.57 11.93 -7.27
C ILE A 229 -10.35 11.81 -8.59
N ASP A 230 -10.15 12.73 -9.53
CA ASP A 230 -10.73 12.64 -10.87
C ASP A 230 -10.21 11.41 -11.62
N VAL A 231 -8.90 11.15 -11.51
CA VAL A 231 -8.29 9.94 -12.09
C VAL A 231 -8.90 8.66 -11.49
N LEU A 232 -9.00 8.58 -10.15
CA LEU A 232 -9.64 7.45 -9.47
C LEU A 232 -11.09 7.27 -9.92
N ALA A 233 -11.88 8.34 -9.94
CA ALA A 233 -13.29 8.29 -10.31
C ALA A 233 -13.49 7.79 -11.74
N LYS A 234 -12.64 8.20 -12.67
CA LYS A 234 -12.79 7.91 -14.09
C LYS A 234 -12.24 6.55 -14.50
N VAL A 235 -11.06 6.15 -13.98
CA VAL A 235 -10.35 4.96 -14.45
C VAL A 235 -9.80 4.08 -13.32
N GLY A 236 -10.15 4.36 -12.07
CA GLY A 236 -9.67 3.63 -10.90
C GLY A 236 -10.61 2.53 -10.40
N GLY A 237 -10.40 2.12 -9.15
CA GLY A 237 -11.17 1.12 -8.42
C GLY A 237 -11.33 1.51 -6.95
N LEU A 238 -12.34 0.93 -6.27
CA LEU A 238 -12.60 1.20 -4.86
C LEU A 238 -11.57 0.56 -3.93
N ASP A 239 -10.96 -0.55 -4.34
CA ASP A 239 -9.81 -1.17 -3.67
C ASP A 239 -8.61 -0.22 -3.62
N ILE A 240 -8.28 0.43 -4.75
CA ILE A 240 -7.23 1.45 -4.83
C ILE A 240 -7.59 2.66 -3.95
N ALA A 241 -8.84 3.13 -4.01
CA ALA A 241 -9.32 4.24 -3.20
C ALA A 241 -9.22 3.92 -1.70
N GLY A 242 -9.68 2.73 -1.28
CA GLY A 242 -9.60 2.28 0.09
C GLY A 242 -8.17 2.20 0.62
N MET A 243 -7.24 1.61 -0.15
CA MET A 243 -5.82 1.57 0.23
C MET A 243 -5.21 2.97 0.31
N ALA A 244 -5.55 3.89 -0.61
CA ALA A 244 -5.10 5.28 -0.53
C ALA A 244 -5.56 5.94 0.79
N GLY A 245 -6.78 5.62 1.23
CA GLY A 245 -7.31 6.04 2.53
C GLY A 245 -6.54 5.47 3.71
N VAL A 246 -6.10 4.20 3.65
CA VAL A 246 -5.25 3.59 4.69
C VAL A 246 -3.92 4.33 4.80
N TYR A 247 -3.29 4.70 3.69
CA TYR A 247 -2.05 5.48 3.68
C TYR A 247 -2.24 6.87 4.30
N LEU A 248 -3.27 7.59 3.89
CA LEU A 248 -3.56 8.93 4.42
C LEU A 248 -3.94 8.87 5.91
N GLY A 249 -4.76 7.89 6.30
CA GLY A 249 -5.13 7.67 7.70
C GLY A 249 -3.93 7.30 8.56
N GLY A 250 -3.05 6.41 8.08
CA GLY A 250 -1.80 6.07 8.77
C GLY A 250 -0.91 7.29 8.97
N ALA A 251 -0.73 8.12 7.94
CA ALA A 251 0.04 9.35 8.03
C ALA A 251 -0.54 10.35 9.05
N ALA A 252 -1.86 10.60 9.00
CA ALA A 252 -2.52 11.49 9.94
C ALA A 252 -2.43 11.00 11.40
N LEU A 253 -2.41 9.68 11.58
CA LEU A 253 -2.35 9.03 12.90
C LEU A 253 -0.93 8.67 13.35
N GLN A 254 0.10 9.04 12.57
CA GLN A 254 1.51 8.74 12.84
C GLN A 254 1.79 7.22 13.00
N ILE A 255 1.22 6.43 12.10
CA ILE A 255 1.41 4.98 11.98
C ILE A 255 2.15 4.68 10.67
N PRO A 256 3.25 3.92 10.68
CA PRO A 256 3.89 3.45 9.46
C PRO A 256 2.98 2.49 8.68
N VAL A 257 2.94 2.65 7.35
CA VAL A 257 2.11 1.83 6.45
C VAL A 257 2.99 1.17 5.40
N LEU A 258 2.91 -0.15 5.29
CA LEU A 258 3.69 -0.92 4.32
C LEU A 258 3.00 -0.93 2.95
N ILE A 259 3.77 -0.62 1.91
CA ILE A 259 3.37 -0.79 0.51
C ILE A 259 3.65 -2.24 0.13
N ASP A 260 2.63 -2.94 -0.39
CA ASP A 260 2.76 -4.29 -0.94
C ASP A 260 3.41 -4.27 -2.33
N GLY A 261 2.66 -4.59 -3.37
CA GLY A 261 3.13 -4.65 -4.75
C GLY A 261 2.65 -3.47 -5.61
N PHE A 262 2.47 -3.73 -6.90
CA PHE A 262 2.12 -2.71 -7.90
C PHE A 262 0.80 -1.99 -7.59
N ILE A 263 -0.28 -2.71 -7.31
CA ILE A 263 -1.61 -2.13 -7.06
C ILE A 263 -1.58 -1.25 -5.81
N SER A 264 -1.00 -1.76 -4.74
CA SER A 264 -0.78 -1.03 -3.49
C SER A 264 0.12 0.20 -3.69
N GLY A 265 1.18 0.08 -4.51
CA GLY A 265 2.03 1.21 -4.90
C GLY A 265 1.25 2.30 -5.65
N VAL A 266 0.32 1.92 -6.53
CA VAL A 266 -0.55 2.89 -7.23
C VAL A 266 -1.48 3.61 -6.25
N ALA A 267 -2.02 2.91 -5.26
CA ALA A 267 -2.80 3.53 -4.19
C ALA A 267 -1.95 4.50 -3.34
N ALA A 268 -0.69 4.12 -3.05
CA ALA A 268 0.28 4.99 -2.38
C ALA A 268 0.58 6.24 -3.22
N LEU A 269 0.72 6.10 -4.55
CA LEU A 269 0.90 7.24 -5.46
C LEU A 269 -0.30 8.18 -5.43
N VAL A 270 -1.53 7.66 -5.42
CA VAL A 270 -2.75 8.47 -5.27
C VAL A 270 -2.71 9.26 -3.96
N ALA A 271 -2.39 8.62 -2.84
CA ALA A 271 -2.27 9.27 -1.54
C ALA A 271 -1.17 10.36 -1.53
N ALA A 272 -0.01 10.08 -2.11
CA ALA A 272 1.09 11.05 -2.23
C ALA A 272 0.74 12.25 -3.13
N ARG A 273 -0.09 12.06 -4.16
CA ARG A 273 -0.60 13.16 -5.00
C ARG A 273 -1.62 14.04 -4.26
N LEU A 274 -2.36 13.48 -3.30
CA LEU A 274 -3.27 14.24 -2.44
C LEU A 274 -2.52 14.99 -1.32
N CYS A 275 -1.48 14.38 -0.77
CA CYS A 275 -0.64 14.96 0.27
C CYS A 275 0.77 14.38 0.14
N PRO A 276 1.74 15.13 -0.40
CA PRO A 276 3.12 14.64 -0.59
C PRO A 276 3.77 14.13 0.69
N GLU A 277 3.50 14.78 1.83
CA GLU A 277 4.04 14.38 3.13
C GLU A 277 3.57 12.98 3.57
N ALA A 278 2.45 12.49 3.04
CA ALA A 278 1.97 11.14 3.35
C ALA A 278 2.96 10.05 2.87
N ALA A 279 3.73 10.33 1.82
CA ALA A 279 4.75 9.40 1.33
C ALA A 279 5.82 9.08 2.39
N ASP A 280 6.12 10.01 3.29
CA ASP A 280 7.12 9.81 4.33
C ASP A 280 6.72 8.76 5.37
N TYR A 281 5.41 8.46 5.47
CA TYR A 281 4.84 7.44 6.35
C TYR A 281 4.77 6.05 5.71
N MET A 282 5.12 5.94 4.42
CA MET A 282 5.05 4.72 3.65
C MET A 282 6.41 4.03 3.58
N ILE A 283 6.40 2.70 3.67
CA ILE A 283 7.59 1.84 3.59
C ILE A 283 7.37 0.83 2.47
N ALA A 284 8.22 0.86 1.44
CA ALA A 284 8.16 -0.09 0.34
C ALA A 284 8.70 -1.46 0.76
N SER A 285 7.90 -2.51 0.59
CA SER A 285 8.27 -3.87 0.99
C SER A 285 9.09 -4.58 -0.09
N HIS A 286 8.53 -4.76 -1.27
CA HIS A 286 9.17 -5.49 -2.36
C HIS A 286 8.94 -4.82 -3.72
N VAL A 287 9.80 -5.11 -4.68
CA VAL A 287 9.54 -4.80 -6.09
C VAL A 287 8.71 -5.92 -6.68
N SER A 288 7.46 -5.62 -7.02
CA SER A 288 6.60 -6.58 -7.73
C SER A 288 7.14 -6.87 -9.13
N LYS A 289 6.90 -8.08 -9.63
CA LYS A 289 7.26 -8.49 -10.99
C LYS A 289 6.45 -7.77 -12.10
N GLU A 290 5.41 -7.01 -11.73
CA GLU A 290 4.66 -6.17 -12.68
C GLU A 290 5.58 -5.09 -13.28
N PRO A 291 5.54 -4.86 -14.62
CA PRO A 291 6.55 -4.05 -15.32
C PRO A 291 6.65 -2.60 -14.82
N ALA A 292 5.56 -2.03 -14.35
CA ALA A 292 5.53 -0.64 -13.88
C ALA A 292 5.81 -0.48 -12.37
N ALA A 293 6.03 -1.56 -11.64
CA ALA A 293 6.20 -1.50 -10.18
C ALA A 293 7.36 -0.59 -9.75
N HIS A 294 8.51 -0.69 -10.42
CA HIS A 294 9.66 0.16 -10.13
C HIS A 294 9.40 1.63 -10.45
N LEU A 295 8.71 1.95 -11.57
CA LEU A 295 8.40 3.33 -11.94
C LEU A 295 7.51 4.02 -10.90
N VAL A 296 6.57 3.28 -10.30
CA VAL A 296 5.71 3.79 -9.23
C VAL A 296 6.52 4.05 -7.96
N LEU A 297 7.43 3.13 -7.58
CA LEU A 297 8.29 3.31 -6.41
C LEU A 297 9.28 4.46 -6.61
N ASP A 298 9.87 4.58 -7.81
CA ASP A 298 10.79 5.68 -8.16
C ASP A 298 10.09 7.04 -8.04
N GLU A 299 8.85 7.17 -8.55
CA GLU A 299 8.05 8.39 -8.41
C GLU A 299 7.72 8.73 -6.96
N LEU A 300 7.51 7.73 -6.11
CA LEU A 300 7.32 7.89 -4.67
C LEU A 300 8.63 8.20 -3.92
N GLY A 301 9.78 8.14 -4.58
CA GLY A 301 11.08 8.24 -3.93
C GLY A 301 11.34 7.09 -2.93
N LYS A 302 10.81 5.89 -3.23
CA LYS A 302 10.92 4.72 -2.34
C LYS A 302 11.77 3.62 -2.96
N GLU A 303 12.60 3.03 -2.13
CA GLU A 303 13.39 1.86 -2.49
C GLU A 303 12.91 0.64 -1.68
N ALA A 304 12.50 -0.41 -2.39
CA ALA A 304 12.04 -1.63 -1.74
C ALA A 304 13.21 -2.42 -1.12
N VAL A 305 12.90 -3.18 -0.07
CA VAL A 305 13.87 -4.03 0.64
C VAL A 305 14.01 -5.39 -0.03
N LEU A 306 12.88 -5.95 -0.48
CA LEU A 306 12.83 -7.31 -1.00
C LEU A 306 12.80 -7.34 -2.53
N HIS A 307 13.67 -8.16 -3.13
CA HIS A 307 13.72 -8.45 -4.56
C HIS A 307 13.53 -9.96 -4.73
N ALA A 308 12.26 -10.41 -4.75
CA ALA A 308 11.90 -11.83 -4.69
C ALA A 308 10.95 -12.26 -5.82
N ASP A 309 10.82 -11.46 -6.88
CA ASP A 309 9.95 -11.73 -8.04
C ASP A 309 8.48 -12.05 -7.69
N MET A 310 8.01 -11.59 -6.53
CA MET A 310 6.63 -11.81 -6.08
C MET A 310 5.65 -11.03 -6.94
N CYS A 311 4.49 -11.63 -7.20
CA CYS A 311 3.41 -11.01 -7.99
C CYS A 311 2.01 -11.54 -7.62
N LEU A 312 1.82 -12.00 -6.38
CA LEU A 312 0.54 -12.56 -5.97
C LEU A 312 -0.46 -11.46 -5.60
N GLY A 313 -0.04 -10.40 -4.89
CA GLY A 313 -0.94 -9.42 -4.26
C GLY A 313 -1.34 -9.84 -2.86
N GLU A 314 -2.57 -9.51 -2.45
CA GLU A 314 -3.17 -9.83 -1.14
C GLU A 314 -2.41 -9.19 0.05
N GLY A 315 -1.38 -8.38 -0.16
CA GLY A 315 -0.50 -7.86 0.89
C GLY A 315 0.69 -8.76 1.23
N THR A 316 0.95 -9.82 0.44
CA THR A 316 1.98 -10.81 0.75
C THR A 316 3.39 -10.24 0.84
N GLY A 317 3.74 -9.26 0.02
CA GLY A 317 5.04 -8.58 0.08
C GLY A 317 5.19 -7.73 1.34
N SER A 318 4.13 -7.01 1.73
CA SER A 318 4.12 -6.26 2.99
C SER A 318 4.38 -7.17 4.19
N ILE A 319 3.73 -8.33 4.23
CA ILE A 319 3.89 -9.29 5.32
C ILE A 319 5.28 -9.89 5.34
N ALA A 320 5.86 -10.17 4.17
CA ALA A 320 7.22 -10.69 4.07
C ALA A 320 8.28 -9.72 4.66
N LEU A 321 8.00 -8.41 4.71
CA LEU A 321 8.87 -7.41 5.32
C LEU A 321 8.74 -7.37 6.86
N CYS A 322 7.62 -7.76 7.45
CA CYS A 322 7.37 -7.63 8.89
C CYS A 322 8.47 -8.26 9.76
N PRO A 323 8.95 -9.50 9.51
CA PRO A 323 10.04 -10.09 10.31
C PRO A 323 11.34 -9.29 10.25
N PHE A 324 11.64 -8.66 9.11
CA PHE A 324 12.82 -7.81 8.96
C PHE A 324 12.72 -6.55 9.83
N LEU A 325 11.54 -5.94 9.90
CA LEU A 325 11.30 -4.78 10.77
C LEU A 325 11.31 -5.17 12.25
N ASP A 326 10.75 -6.33 12.63
CA ASP A 326 10.78 -6.83 14.00
C ASP A 326 12.22 -7.10 14.49
N MET A 327 13.07 -7.68 13.63
CA MET A 327 14.49 -7.84 13.92
C MET A 327 15.17 -6.48 14.10
N GLY A 328 14.92 -5.53 13.21
CA GLY A 328 15.49 -4.18 13.29
C GLY A 328 15.09 -3.46 14.57
N ALA A 329 13.81 -3.49 14.94
CA ALA A 329 13.30 -2.91 16.18
C ALA A 329 13.94 -3.57 17.41
N THR A 330 14.09 -4.90 17.41
CA THR A 330 14.73 -5.62 18.49
C THR A 330 16.20 -5.23 18.64
N LEU A 331 16.97 -5.22 17.54
CA LEU A 331 18.38 -4.85 17.57
C LEU A 331 18.56 -3.41 18.06
N TYR A 332 17.77 -2.47 17.51
CA TYR A 332 17.80 -1.06 17.91
C TYR A 332 17.56 -0.87 19.42
N ASN A 333 16.58 -1.60 19.96
CA ASN A 333 16.19 -1.44 21.37
C ASN A 333 17.13 -2.14 22.36
N THR A 334 17.83 -3.22 21.96
CA THR A 334 18.46 -4.14 22.93
C THR A 334 19.97 -4.27 22.82
N LEU A 335 20.56 -3.89 21.67
CA LEU A 335 22.00 -4.01 21.52
C LEU A 335 22.75 -3.05 22.45
N SER A 336 23.86 -3.56 23.01
CA SER A 336 24.80 -2.81 23.82
C SER A 336 25.50 -1.72 22.99
N THR A 337 25.82 -0.61 23.64
CA THR A 337 26.63 0.46 23.06
C THR A 337 28.12 0.16 23.19
N PHE A 338 28.96 0.91 22.49
CA PHE A 338 30.41 0.90 22.67
C PHE A 338 30.79 1.20 24.13
N ASP A 339 30.10 2.15 24.78
CA ASP A 339 30.31 2.48 26.18
C ASP A 339 30.00 1.30 27.13
N ASP A 340 28.93 0.56 26.85
CA ASP A 340 28.53 -0.62 27.64
C ASP A 340 29.59 -1.73 27.63
N ILE A 341 30.36 -1.83 26.56
CA ILE A 341 31.43 -2.85 26.40
C ILE A 341 32.84 -2.30 26.58
N HIS A 342 32.94 -1.01 26.96
CA HIS A 342 34.22 -0.32 27.20
C HIS A 342 35.17 -0.34 26.00
N VAL A 343 34.65 -0.10 24.80
CA VAL A 343 35.37 0.04 23.52
C VAL A 343 35.15 1.44 22.99
N ASP A 344 36.14 2.05 22.40
CA ASP A 344 36.02 3.36 21.76
C ASP A 344 35.05 3.28 20.56
N GLN A 345 34.15 4.27 20.47
CA GLN A 345 33.18 4.35 19.37
C GLN A 345 33.89 4.54 18.03
N TYR A 346 33.43 3.88 16.99
CA TYR A 346 33.96 4.08 15.64
C TYR A 346 33.61 5.47 15.12
N GLU A 347 34.57 6.05 14.37
CA GLU A 347 34.38 7.30 13.65
C GLU A 347 34.27 7.03 12.14
N GLU A 348 33.54 7.87 11.41
CA GLU A 348 33.55 7.83 9.95
C GLU A 348 34.96 8.21 9.46
N LEU A 349 35.59 7.30 8.73
CA LEU A 349 36.84 7.54 8.06
C LEU A 349 36.58 8.10 6.66
N ASN A 350 37.07 9.31 6.34
CA ASN A 350 36.97 9.96 5.02
C ASN A 350 37.73 9.19 3.94
#